data_a68c14ece016865e8fb4b0e880bfd0f1
#
_entry.id   a68c14ece016865e8fb4b0e880bfd0f1
#
_cell.length_a   1.000
_cell.length_b   1.000
_cell.length_c   1.000
_cell.angle_alpha   90.00
_cell.angle_beta   90.00
_cell.angle_gamma   90.00
#
_symmetry.space_group_name_H-M   'P 1'
#
loop_
_entity.id
_entity.type
_entity.pdbx_description
1 polymer ?
#
loop_
_entity_poly.entity_id
_entity_poly.type
_entity_poly.pdbx_seq_one_letter_code
_entity_poly.pdbx_strand_id
1 'polypeptide(L)'
;MPKQAVFTMKLEPELRDEFMAEAEAVHRPASQVLRELMREFVQRQREAREYDVFLRRKVEAGRAAMRAGQGRSDAEVEAEFAARRADVASRS
;
A
#
# COMPACT_ATOMS: atom_id res chain seq x y z
N MET A 1 18.73 -13.36 23.28
CA MET A 1 17.38 -13.75 23.73
C MET A 1 16.37 -12.70 23.37
N PRO A 2 15.30 -13.06 22.68
CA PRO A 2 14.25 -12.09 22.44
C PRO A 2 13.57 -11.74 23.76
N LYS A 3 13.64 -10.50 24.10
CA LYS A 3 12.93 -10.00 25.27
C LYS A 3 11.51 -9.69 24.87
N GLN A 4 10.54 -10.19 25.64
CA GLN A 4 9.15 -9.82 25.39
C GLN A 4 8.95 -8.38 25.85
N ALA A 5 8.43 -7.56 24.95
CA ALA A 5 8.02 -6.21 25.28
C ALA A 5 6.60 -6.22 25.83
N VAL A 6 6.31 -5.30 26.74
CA VAL A 6 4.98 -5.15 27.29
C VAL A 6 4.33 -3.92 26.68
N PHE A 7 3.13 -4.10 26.16
CA PHE A 7 2.32 -3.01 25.63
C PHE A 7 1.06 -2.89 26.46
N THR A 8 0.88 -1.77 27.12
CA THR A 8 -0.25 -1.55 28.03
C THR A 8 -1.10 -0.41 27.51
N MET A 9 -2.39 -0.62 27.45
CA MET A 9 -3.34 0.42 27.04
C MET A 9 -4.61 0.33 27.86
N LYS A 10 -5.28 1.46 27.99
CA LYS A 10 -6.59 1.53 28.64
C LYS A 10 -7.66 1.36 27.57
N LEU A 11 -8.65 0.52 27.88
CA LEU A 11 -9.79 0.24 26.99
C LEU A 11 -11.08 0.51 27.73
N GLU A 12 -12.12 0.85 26.97
CA GLU A 12 -13.46 0.86 27.52
C GLU A 12 -13.84 -0.59 27.93
N PRO A 13 -14.47 -0.77 29.11
CA PRO A 13 -14.83 -2.10 29.56
C PRO A 13 -15.70 -2.87 28.56
N GLU A 14 -16.60 -2.20 27.88
CA GLU A 14 -17.49 -2.81 26.89
C GLU A 14 -16.71 -3.38 25.70
N LEU A 15 -15.73 -2.64 25.21
CA LEU A 15 -14.88 -3.09 24.09
C LEU A 15 -14.03 -4.29 24.49
N ARG A 16 -13.45 -4.24 25.69
CA ARG A 16 -12.68 -5.37 26.22
C ARG A 16 -13.53 -6.63 26.29
N ASP A 17 -14.74 -6.51 26.86
CA ASP A 17 -15.62 -7.64 27.05
C ASP A 17 -16.12 -8.20 25.71
N GLU A 18 -16.45 -7.34 24.75
CA GLU A 18 -16.83 -7.76 23.40
C GLU A 18 -15.69 -8.49 22.70
N PHE A 19 -14.48 -7.98 22.81
CA PHE A 19 -13.30 -8.59 22.19
C PHE A 19 -13.03 -9.97 22.80
N MET A 20 -13.08 -10.07 24.12
CA MET A 20 -12.87 -11.34 24.83
C MET A 20 -13.92 -12.37 24.44
N ALA A 21 -15.18 -11.96 24.36
CA ALA A 21 -16.28 -12.84 23.98
C ALA A 21 -16.12 -13.37 22.55
N GLU A 22 -15.74 -12.50 21.62
CA GLU A 22 -15.55 -12.89 20.23
C GLU A 22 -14.35 -13.83 20.05
N ALA A 23 -13.26 -13.59 20.77
CA ALA A 23 -12.10 -14.48 20.75
C ALA A 23 -12.49 -15.87 21.28
N GLU A 24 -13.26 -15.92 22.36
CA GLU A 24 -13.75 -17.17 22.91
C GLU A 24 -14.68 -17.91 21.92
N ALA A 25 -15.53 -17.16 21.21
CA ALA A 25 -16.44 -17.74 20.23
C ALA A 25 -15.71 -18.47 19.10
N VAL A 26 -14.52 -18.02 18.74
CA VAL A 26 -13.68 -18.68 17.72
C VAL A 26 -12.65 -19.63 18.34
N HIS A 27 -12.73 -19.86 19.63
CA HIS A 27 -11.83 -20.77 20.38
C HIS A 27 -10.36 -20.40 20.26
N ARG A 28 -10.05 -19.09 20.30
CA ARG A 28 -8.69 -18.59 20.19
C ARG A 28 -8.34 -17.68 21.37
N PRO A 29 -7.11 -17.76 21.88
CA PRO A 29 -6.69 -16.83 22.93
C PRO A 29 -6.76 -15.38 22.44
N ALA A 30 -7.34 -14.51 23.27
CA ALA A 30 -7.49 -13.09 22.93
C ALA A 30 -6.16 -12.42 22.61
N SER A 31 -5.10 -12.77 23.34
CA SER A 31 -3.75 -12.23 23.09
C SER A 31 -3.22 -12.62 21.72
N GLN A 32 -3.50 -13.83 21.25
CA GLN A 32 -3.07 -14.28 19.93
C GLN A 32 -3.84 -13.56 18.82
N VAL A 33 -5.15 -13.41 18.99
CA VAL A 33 -5.98 -12.66 18.04
C VAL A 33 -5.47 -11.21 17.93
N LEU A 34 -5.18 -10.59 19.07
CA LEU A 34 -4.68 -9.22 19.11
C LEU A 34 -3.33 -9.09 18.39
N ARG A 35 -2.41 -10.03 18.63
CA ARG A 35 -1.10 -10.03 17.94
C ARG A 35 -1.26 -10.15 16.43
N GLU A 36 -2.17 -10.98 15.97
CA GLU A 36 -2.44 -11.12 14.54
C GLU A 36 -3.00 -9.83 13.94
N LEU A 37 -3.93 -9.19 14.63
CA LEU A 37 -4.47 -7.90 14.19
C LEU A 37 -3.38 -6.83 14.09
N MET A 38 -2.47 -6.81 15.07
CA MET A 38 -1.34 -5.89 15.05
C MET A 38 -0.41 -6.16 13.85
N ARG A 39 -0.10 -7.42 13.58
CA ARG A 39 0.73 -7.79 12.43
C ARG A 39 0.08 -7.41 11.11
N GLU A 40 -1.21 -7.65 10.98
CA GLU A 40 -1.99 -7.28 9.80
C GLU A 40 -1.99 -5.77 9.59
N PHE A 41 -2.18 -5.01 10.66
CA PHE A 41 -2.12 -3.54 10.60
C PHE A 41 -0.76 -3.06 10.13
N VAL A 42 0.31 -3.58 10.72
CA VAL A 42 1.68 -3.21 10.34
C VAL A 42 1.94 -3.54 8.86
N GLN A 43 1.50 -4.72 8.44
CA GLN A 43 1.69 -5.15 7.04
C GLN A 43 0.93 -4.24 6.07
N ARG A 44 -0.30 -3.90 6.37
CA ARG A 44 -1.09 -2.98 5.54
C ARG A 44 -0.45 -1.60 5.45
N GLN A 45 0.11 -1.10 6.55
CA GLN A 45 0.81 0.18 6.56
C GLN A 45 2.08 0.15 5.71
N ARG A 46 2.83 -0.95 5.76
CA ARG A 46 4.01 -1.15 4.91
C ARG A 46 3.63 -1.15 3.43
N GLU A 47 2.61 -1.89 3.07
CA GLU A 47 2.12 -1.96 1.70
C GLU A 47 1.66 -0.59 1.20
N ALA A 48 0.96 0.16 2.04
CA ALA A 48 0.51 1.50 1.70
C ALA A 48 1.69 2.45 1.43
N ARG A 49 2.76 2.35 2.25
CA ARG A 49 3.97 3.17 2.05
C ARG A 49 4.72 2.78 0.79
N GLU A 50 4.84 1.49 0.51
CA GLU A 50 5.49 0.99 -0.71
C GLU A 50 4.73 1.46 -1.95
N TYR A 51 3.41 1.41 -1.91
CA TYR A 51 2.55 1.88 -2.98
C TYR A 51 2.73 3.38 -3.21
N ASP A 52 2.79 4.17 -2.13
CA ASP A 52 3.01 5.60 -2.19
C ASP A 52 4.35 5.96 -2.83
N VAL A 53 5.42 5.26 -2.44
CA VAL A 53 6.74 5.41 -3.05
C VAL A 53 6.70 5.05 -4.54
N PHE A 54 6.01 3.98 -4.89
CA PHE A 54 5.85 3.56 -6.29
C PHE A 54 5.14 4.64 -7.11
N LEU A 55 4.06 5.21 -6.58
CA LEU A 55 3.32 6.28 -7.26
C LEU A 55 4.19 7.52 -7.45
N ARG A 56 4.96 7.90 -6.44
CA ARG A 56 5.87 9.05 -6.54
C ARG A 56 6.90 8.84 -7.63
N ARG A 57 7.48 7.65 -7.72
CA ARG A 57 8.43 7.31 -8.78
C ARG A 57 7.80 7.40 -10.16
N LYS A 58 6.57 6.94 -10.31
CA LYS A 58 5.83 7.04 -11.57
C LYS A 58 5.56 8.48 -11.96
N VAL A 59 5.14 9.31 -11.03
CA VAL A 59 4.91 10.74 -11.27
C VAL A 59 6.21 11.42 -11.67
N GLU A 60 7.31 11.14 -10.97
CA GLU A 60 8.65 11.69 -11.30
C GLU A 60 9.08 11.28 -12.71
N ALA A 61 8.93 10.01 -13.06
CA ALA A 61 9.26 9.52 -14.39
C ALA A 61 8.41 10.20 -15.47
N GLY A 62 7.12 10.41 -15.20
CA GLY A 62 6.22 11.12 -16.09
C GLY A 62 6.63 12.57 -16.28
N ARG A 63 6.99 13.26 -15.21
CA ARG A 63 7.49 14.64 -15.28
C ARG A 63 8.80 14.75 -16.04
N ALA A 64 9.73 13.82 -15.81
CA ALA A 64 10.99 13.77 -16.52
C ALA A 64 10.78 13.56 -18.02
N ALA A 65 9.87 12.67 -18.39
CA ALA A 65 9.50 12.41 -19.78
C ALA A 65 8.90 13.65 -20.44
N MET A 66 8.04 14.38 -19.73
CA MET A 66 7.46 15.63 -20.21
C MET A 66 8.54 16.69 -20.44
N ARG A 67 9.46 16.85 -19.51
CA ARG A 67 10.58 17.80 -19.65
C ARG A 67 11.48 17.44 -20.82
N ALA A 68 11.75 16.17 -21.02
CA ALA A 68 12.53 15.69 -22.17
C ALA A 68 11.82 15.95 -23.49
N GLY A 69 10.49 15.94 -23.51
CA GLY A 69 9.69 16.22 -24.68
C GLY A 69 9.53 17.70 -25.03
N GLN A 70 9.82 18.61 -24.11
CA GLN A 70 9.64 20.06 -24.31
C GLN A 70 10.54 20.66 -25.38
N GLY A 71 11.67 20.02 -25.68
CA GLY A 71 12.58 20.47 -26.76
C GLY A 71 12.23 19.90 -28.11
N ARG A 72 11.17 19.13 -28.24
CA ARG A 72 10.74 18.50 -29.51
C ARG A 72 9.62 19.30 -30.17
N SER A 73 9.55 19.18 -31.48
CA SER A 73 8.43 19.75 -32.21
C SER A 73 7.14 18.98 -31.89
N ASP A 74 5.99 19.65 -32.03
CA ASP A 74 4.69 19.04 -31.83
C ASP A 74 4.49 17.82 -32.74
N ALA A 75 5.00 17.88 -33.96
CA ALA A 75 4.92 16.77 -34.91
C ALA A 75 5.69 15.55 -34.43
N GLU A 76 6.88 15.74 -33.83
CA GLU A 76 7.69 14.64 -33.29
C GLU A 76 7.01 13.99 -32.10
N VAL A 77 6.44 14.78 -31.19
CA VAL A 77 5.72 14.30 -30.03
C VAL A 77 4.48 13.52 -30.48
N GLU A 78 3.74 14.05 -31.43
CA GLU A 78 2.55 13.41 -31.99
C GLU A 78 2.88 12.06 -32.65
N ALA A 79 3.95 12.01 -33.41
CA ALA A 79 4.43 10.80 -34.06
C ALA A 79 4.80 9.72 -33.02
N GLU A 80 5.44 10.11 -31.94
CA GLU A 80 5.81 9.19 -30.86
C GLU A 80 4.57 8.61 -30.16
N PHE A 81 3.57 9.44 -29.86
CA PHE A 81 2.32 8.96 -29.28
C PHE A 81 1.54 8.06 -30.25
N ALA A 82 1.51 8.38 -31.52
CA ALA A 82 0.86 7.57 -32.53
C ALA A 82 1.53 6.17 -32.62
N ALA A 83 2.85 6.12 -32.58
CA ALA A 83 3.60 4.87 -32.59
C ALA A 83 3.28 4.01 -31.36
N ARG A 84 3.18 4.60 -30.19
CA ARG A 84 2.84 3.89 -28.96
C ARG A 84 1.42 3.34 -29.02
N ARG A 85 0.47 4.11 -29.54
CA ARG A 85 -0.92 3.65 -29.68
C ARG A 85 -1.02 2.48 -30.66
N ALA A 86 -0.30 2.53 -31.76
CA ALA A 86 -0.24 1.44 -32.73
C ALA A 86 0.35 0.17 -32.12
N ASP A 87 1.42 0.30 -31.33
CA ASP A 87 2.07 -0.82 -30.64
C ASP A 87 1.11 -1.48 -29.63
N VAL A 88 0.38 -0.69 -28.86
CA VAL A 88 -0.61 -1.21 -27.91
C VAL A 88 -1.75 -1.91 -28.65
N ALA A 89 -2.24 -1.32 -29.75
CA ALA A 89 -3.31 -1.93 -30.54
C ALA A 89 -2.88 -3.27 -31.15
N SER A 90 -1.61 -3.42 -31.55
CA SER A 90 -1.10 -4.65 -32.14
C SER A 90 -0.90 -5.77 -31.11
N ARG A 91 -0.86 -5.44 -29.84
CA ARG A 91 -0.68 -6.41 -28.74
C ARG A 91 -2.00 -6.98 -28.21
N SER A 92 -3.12 -6.37 -28.53
CA SER A 92 -4.45 -6.78 -28.03
C SER A 92 -5.06 -7.98 -28.76
#